data_9a0cfb3304171016dbb063aaffbd9be8
#
_entry.id   9a0cfb3304171016dbb063aaffbd9be8
#
_cell.length_a   1.000
_cell.length_b   1.000
_cell.length_c   1.000
_cell.angle_alpha   90.00
_cell.angle_beta   90.00
_cell.angle_gamma   90.00
#
_symmetry.space_group_name_H-M   'P 1'
#
loop_
_entity.id
_entity.type
_entity.pdbx_description
1 polymer ?
#
loop_
_entity_poly.entity_id
_entity_poly.type
_entity_poly.pdbx_seq_one_letter_code
_entity_poly.pdbx_strand_id
1 'polypeptide(L)'
;MLVPVPIACFIGALLTDITYYVTAEMMWADFSSWLLVVGVIFGVLAAIAGLVDFLSNRLIRAQTPAWLHLIGNLLALVLSFFNALIHTRDAWTSVIPTGLILSVVVALILPVTGWLCWEMVYRRGVGVAR
;
A
#
# COMPACT_ATOMS: atom_id res chain seq x y z
N MET A 1 10.89 5.08 10.05
CA MET A 1 9.46 4.74 10.31
C MET A 1 8.54 5.31 9.21
N LEU A 2 8.79 4.97 7.94
CA LEU A 2 7.97 5.45 6.80
C LEU A 2 6.78 4.52 6.48
N VAL A 3 6.91 3.22 6.75
CA VAL A 3 5.96 2.17 6.34
C VAL A 3 4.53 2.33 6.88
N PRO A 4 4.29 2.78 8.14
CA PRO A 4 2.92 2.94 8.63
C PRO A 4 2.09 3.98 7.87
N VAL A 5 2.73 5.00 7.29
CA VAL A 5 2.02 6.09 6.59
C VAL A 5 1.28 5.58 5.35
N PRO A 6 1.92 4.89 4.37
CA PRO A 6 1.21 4.37 3.21
C PRO A 6 0.13 3.34 3.60
N ILE A 7 0.37 2.52 4.61
CA ILE A 7 -0.63 1.55 5.09
C ILE A 7 -1.88 2.28 5.59
N ALA A 8 -1.71 3.27 6.47
CA ALA A 8 -2.83 4.06 7.00
C ALA A 8 -3.56 4.81 5.87
N CYS A 9 -2.84 5.38 4.91
CA CYS A 9 -3.42 6.09 3.78
C CYS A 9 -4.24 5.16 2.88
N PHE A 10 -3.75 3.97 2.53
CA PHE A 10 -4.47 3.05 1.65
C PHE A 10 -5.69 2.41 2.33
N ILE A 11 -5.60 2.10 3.62
CA ILE A 11 -6.77 1.67 4.39
C ILE A 11 -7.78 2.82 4.54
N GLY A 12 -7.31 4.03 4.81
CA GLY A 12 -8.14 5.23 4.85
C GLY A 12 -8.86 5.49 3.52
N ALA A 13 -8.16 5.33 2.38
CA ALA A 13 -8.75 5.46 1.06
C ALA A 13 -9.88 4.44 0.84
N LEU A 14 -9.71 3.19 1.24
CA LEU A 14 -10.78 2.20 1.17
C LEU A 14 -12.00 2.63 2.01
N LEU A 15 -11.79 3.12 3.22
CA LEU A 15 -12.90 3.55 4.09
C LEU A 15 -13.64 4.75 3.50
N THR A 16 -12.92 5.72 2.93
CA THR A 16 -13.53 6.89 2.28
C THR A 16 -14.21 6.51 0.97
N ASP A 17 -13.70 5.55 0.20
CA ASP A 17 -14.35 5.00 -0.99
C ASP A 17 -15.67 4.31 -0.65
N ILE A 18 -15.70 3.50 0.42
CA ILE A 18 -16.94 2.87 0.91
C ILE A 18 -17.93 3.94 1.36
N THR A 19 -17.46 4.97 2.06
CA THR A 19 -18.34 6.07 2.51
C THR A 19 -18.91 6.82 1.31
N TYR A 20 -18.11 7.09 0.29
CA TYR A 20 -18.59 7.69 -0.95
C TYR A 20 -19.64 6.80 -1.64
N TYR A 21 -19.41 5.50 -1.70
CA TYR A 21 -20.38 4.55 -2.30
C TYR A 21 -21.74 4.60 -1.62
N VAL A 22 -21.77 4.79 -0.30
CA VAL A 22 -23.01 4.83 0.48
C VAL A 22 -23.69 6.20 0.44
N THR A 23 -22.91 7.29 0.45
CA THR A 23 -23.45 8.67 0.63
C THR A 23 -23.53 9.45 -0.67
N ALA A 24 -22.74 9.08 -1.69
CA ALA A 24 -22.53 9.82 -2.93
C ALA A 24 -22.04 11.28 -2.73
N GLU A 25 -21.45 11.59 -1.56
CA GLU A 25 -20.91 12.91 -1.26
C GLU A 25 -19.48 13.03 -1.79
N MET A 26 -19.24 13.96 -2.71
CA MET A 26 -17.94 14.18 -3.38
C MET A 26 -16.79 14.43 -2.42
N MET A 27 -17.04 14.99 -1.25
CA MET A 27 -16.02 15.19 -0.22
C MET A 27 -15.25 13.91 0.10
N TRP A 28 -15.92 12.76 0.15
CA TRP A 28 -15.27 11.48 0.43
C TRP A 28 -14.38 11.00 -0.71
N ALA A 29 -14.79 11.25 -1.97
CA ALA A 29 -13.94 10.96 -3.13
C ALA A 29 -12.68 11.85 -3.15
N ASP A 30 -12.80 13.13 -2.76
CA ASP A 30 -11.67 14.04 -2.62
C ASP A 30 -10.71 13.57 -1.52
N PHE A 31 -11.22 13.13 -0.38
CA PHE A 31 -10.40 12.54 0.69
C PHE A 31 -9.65 11.30 0.21
N SER A 32 -10.32 10.39 -0.50
CA SER A 32 -9.67 9.21 -1.09
C SER A 32 -8.53 9.61 -2.01
N SER A 33 -8.75 10.59 -2.89
CA SER A 33 -7.74 11.09 -3.82
C SER A 33 -6.49 11.59 -3.09
N TRP A 34 -6.65 12.40 -2.06
CA TRP A 34 -5.53 12.90 -1.26
C TRP A 34 -4.81 11.80 -0.49
N LEU A 35 -5.56 10.88 0.11
CA LEU A 35 -4.97 9.73 0.81
C LEU A 35 -4.16 8.84 -0.13
N LEU A 36 -4.66 8.59 -1.35
CA LEU A 36 -3.94 7.81 -2.34
C LEU A 36 -2.65 8.51 -2.78
N VAL A 37 -2.68 9.82 -3.05
CA VAL A 37 -1.48 10.59 -3.44
C VAL A 37 -0.43 10.56 -2.33
N VAL A 38 -0.82 10.88 -1.09
CA VAL A 38 0.09 10.84 0.06
C VAL A 38 0.62 9.43 0.28
N GLY A 39 -0.25 8.42 0.23
CA GLY A 39 0.11 7.01 0.37
C GLY A 39 1.12 6.56 -0.69
N VAL A 40 0.94 6.95 -1.95
CA VAL A 40 1.89 6.63 -3.04
C VAL A 40 3.24 7.32 -2.83
N ILE A 41 3.27 8.60 -2.48
CA ILE A 41 4.52 9.32 -2.22
C ILE A 41 5.32 8.63 -1.12
N PHE A 42 4.72 8.40 0.05
CA PHE A 42 5.39 7.72 1.16
C PHE A 42 5.67 6.26 0.87
N GLY A 43 4.82 5.60 0.07
CA GLY A 43 5.03 4.24 -0.41
C GLY A 43 6.26 4.11 -1.30
N VAL A 44 6.47 5.07 -2.22
CA VAL A 44 7.69 5.12 -3.05
C VAL A 44 8.94 5.32 -2.19
N LEU A 45 8.90 6.25 -1.23
CA LEU A 45 10.03 6.47 -0.32
C LEU A 45 10.34 5.20 0.51
N ALA A 46 9.32 4.53 1.02
CA ALA A 46 9.48 3.27 1.74
C ALA A 46 10.00 2.15 0.84
N ALA A 47 9.53 2.08 -0.42
CA ALA A 47 9.99 1.10 -1.39
C ALA A 47 11.47 1.30 -1.76
N ILE A 48 11.92 2.55 -1.94
CA ILE A 48 13.34 2.86 -2.20
C ILE A 48 14.19 2.41 -1.02
N ALA A 49 13.82 2.77 0.22
CA ALA A 49 14.54 2.37 1.41
C ALA A 49 14.60 0.83 1.54
N GLY A 50 13.46 0.16 1.39
CA GLY A 50 13.38 -1.31 1.44
C GLY A 50 14.17 -2.00 0.33
N LEU A 51 14.21 -1.42 -0.87
CA LEU A 51 15.01 -1.93 -1.99
C LEU A 51 16.52 -1.80 -1.72
N VAL A 52 16.95 -0.67 -1.16
CA VAL A 52 18.35 -0.47 -0.74
C VAL A 52 18.76 -1.53 0.29
N ASP A 53 17.94 -1.75 1.32
CA ASP A 53 18.21 -2.78 2.33
C ASP A 53 18.24 -4.19 1.72
N PHE A 54 17.30 -4.50 0.83
CA PHE A 54 17.22 -5.78 0.13
C PHE A 54 18.46 -6.03 -0.74
N LEU A 55 18.92 -5.04 -1.50
CA LEU A 55 20.08 -5.16 -2.38
C LEU A 55 21.39 -5.21 -1.60
N SER A 56 21.50 -4.48 -0.49
CA SER A 56 22.70 -4.38 0.31
C SER A 56 22.94 -5.61 1.21
N ASN A 57 21.87 -6.31 1.61
CA ASN A 57 21.98 -7.40 2.58
C ASN A 57 21.69 -8.77 1.96
N ARG A 58 22.76 -9.58 1.82
CA ARG A 58 22.66 -10.95 1.27
C ARG A 58 21.78 -11.88 2.12
N LEU A 59 21.74 -11.68 3.44
CA LEU A 59 20.93 -12.49 4.36
C LEU A 59 19.44 -12.26 4.14
N ILE A 60 19.05 -11.03 3.82
CA ILE A 60 17.66 -10.70 3.46
C ILE A 60 17.29 -11.37 2.15
N ARG A 61 18.12 -11.25 1.13
CA ARG A 61 17.88 -11.85 -0.20
C ARG A 61 17.80 -13.37 -0.20
N ALA A 62 18.45 -14.02 0.75
CA ALA A 62 18.41 -15.48 0.92
C ALA A 62 17.05 -15.98 1.47
N GLN A 63 16.19 -15.08 1.94
CA GLN A 63 14.90 -15.43 2.54
C GLN A 63 13.77 -15.40 1.53
N THR A 64 13.05 -16.51 1.34
CA THR A 64 11.85 -16.55 0.48
C THR A 64 10.78 -15.53 0.86
N PRO A 65 10.44 -15.31 2.16
CA PRO A 65 9.49 -14.27 2.53
C PRO A 65 9.90 -12.86 2.12
N ALA A 66 11.20 -12.56 2.02
CA ALA A 66 11.67 -11.25 1.59
C ALA A 66 11.31 -10.94 0.13
N TRP A 67 11.40 -11.94 -0.74
CA TRP A 67 10.97 -11.81 -2.13
C TRP A 67 9.46 -11.62 -2.25
N LEU A 68 8.68 -12.40 -1.52
CA LEU A 68 7.21 -12.29 -1.50
C LEU A 68 6.76 -10.93 -0.93
N HIS A 69 7.42 -10.46 0.11
CA HIS A 69 7.19 -9.14 0.70
C HIS A 69 7.51 -8.01 -0.29
N LEU A 70 8.65 -8.10 -0.99
CA LEU A 70 9.06 -7.13 -2.00
C LEU A 70 8.04 -7.07 -3.15
N ILE A 71 7.69 -8.23 -3.71
CA ILE A 71 6.74 -8.33 -4.83
C ILE A 71 5.35 -7.85 -4.41
N GLY A 72 4.87 -8.27 -3.24
CA GLY A 72 3.56 -7.87 -2.73
C GLY A 72 3.45 -6.37 -2.49
N ASN A 73 4.47 -5.75 -1.91
CA ASN A 73 4.48 -4.28 -1.71
C ASN A 73 4.61 -3.52 -3.03
N LEU A 74 5.42 -4.01 -3.98
CA LEU A 74 5.51 -3.39 -5.30
C LEU A 74 4.16 -3.47 -6.02
N LEU A 75 3.48 -4.61 -5.97
CA LEU A 75 2.14 -4.78 -6.53
C LEU A 75 1.14 -3.83 -5.87
N ALA A 76 1.11 -3.74 -4.54
CA ALA A 76 0.24 -2.83 -3.82
C ALA A 76 0.49 -1.37 -4.22
N LEU A 77 1.76 -0.97 -4.36
CA LEU A 77 2.14 0.40 -4.76
C LEU A 77 1.71 0.71 -6.20
N VAL A 78 1.93 -0.21 -7.15
CA VAL A 78 1.52 -0.06 -8.55
C VAL A 78 -0.01 0.04 -8.66
N LEU A 79 -0.75 -0.83 -7.97
CA LEU A 79 -2.21 -0.77 -7.96
C LEU A 79 -2.73 0.54 -7.32
N SER A 80 -2.09 1.01 -6.24
CA SER A 80 -2.44 2.28 -5.60
C SER A 80 -2.15 3.48 -6.49
N PHE A 81 -1.07 3.44 -7.28
CA PHE A 81 -0.77 4.46 -8.28
C PHE A 81 -1.85 4.53 -9.36
N PHE A 82 -2.24 3.38 -9.94
CA PHE A 82 -3.35 3.34 -10.89
C PHE A 82 -4.68 3.78 -10.27
N ASN A 83 -4.91 3.42 -9.01
CA ASN A 83 -6.08 3.87 -8.27
C ASN A 83 -6.11 5.39 -8.11
N ALA A 84 -4.98 6.01 -7.81
CA ALA A 84 -4.86 7.47 -7.75
C ALA A 84 -5.20 8.12 -9.11
N LEU A 85 -4.77 7.52 -10.24
CA LEU A 85 -5.15 8.00 -11.58
C LEU A 85 -6.65 7.84 -11.86
N ILE A 86 -7.28 6.78 -11.36
CA ILE A 86 -8.73 6.59 -11.52
C ILE A 86 -9.50 7.65 -10.74
N HIS A 87 -9.05 8.02 -9.56
CA HIS A 87 -9.64 9.07 -8.73
C HIS A 87 -9.52 10.48 -9.33
N THR A 88 -8.76 10.66 -10.42
CA THR A 88 -8.77 11.92 -11.19
C THR A 88 -9.92 12.03 -12.20
N ARG A 89 -10.75 10.99 -12.34
CA ARG A 89 -11.92 11.01 -13.22
C ARG A 89 -13.06 11.78 -12.59
N ASP A 90 -14.04 12.17 -13.43
CA ASP A 90 -15.18 12.94 -12.97
C ASP A 90 -16.23 12.11 -12.22
N ALA A 91 -16.81 12.74 -11.20
CA ALA A 91 -18.01 12.29 -10.49
C ALA A 91 -17.95 10.81 -10.04
N TRP A 92 -19.03 10.08 -10.23
CA TRP A 92 -19.20 8.69 -9.80
C TRP A 92 -18.08 7.76 -10.31
N THR A 93 -17.62 7.97 -11.54
CA THR A 93 -16.57 7.13 -12.16
C THR A 93 -15.18 7.30 -11.55
N SER A 94 -14.97 8.31 -10.71
CA SER A 94 -13.70 8.49 -9.98
C SER A 94 -13.47 7.41 -8.94
N VAL A 95 -14.53 6.82 -8.39
CA VAL A 95 -14.44 5.78 -7.36
C VAL A 95 -15.07 4.47 -7.83
N ILE A 96 -16.27 4.53 -8.44
CA ILE A 96 -17.09 3.34 -8.72
C ILE A 96 -17.01 2.97 -10.21
N PRO A 97 -16.84 1.71 -10.55
CA PRO A 97 -16.53 0.56 -9.66
C PRO A 97 -15.04 0.33 -9.44
N THR A 98 -14.20 0.85 -10.33
CA THR A 98 -12.78 0.43 -10.48
C THR A 98 -11.93 0.91 -9.31
N GLY A 99 -12.11 2.15 -8.85
CA GLY A 99 -11.36 2.71 -7.73
C GLY A 99 -11.60 1.91 -6.45
N LEU A 100 -12.86 1.66 -6.13
CA LEU A 100 -13.23 0.86 -4.96
C LEU A 100 -12.67 -0.58 -5.02
N ILE A 101 -12.73 -1.23 -6.19
CA ILE A 101 -12.16 -2.58 -6.37
C ILE A 101 -10.65 -2.55 -6.12
N LEU A 102 -9.92 -1.58 -6.66
CA LEU A 102 -8.48 -1.46 -6.43
C LEU A 102 -8.15 -1.20 -4.97
N SER A 103 -8.91 -0.35 -4.27
CA SER A 103 -8.75 -0.10 -2.85
C SER A 103 -8.95 -1.37 -2.02
N VAL A 104 -9.95 -2.20 -2.35
CA VAL A 104 -10.18 -3.50 -1.71
C VAL A 104 -9.00 -4.45 -1.95
N VAL A 105 -8.54 -4.58 -3.19
CA VAL A 105 -7.42 -5.47 -3.54
C VAL A 105 -6.15 -5.07 -2.79
N VAL A 106 -5.82 -3.78 -2.77
CA VAL A 106 -4.66 -3.26 -2.00
C VAL A 106 -4.82 -3.57 -0.52
N ALA A 107 -5.99 -3.31 0.06
CA ALA A 107 -6.26 -3.58 1.47
C ALA A 107 -6.15 -5.07 1.84
N LEU A 108 -6.36 -5.99 0.90
CA LEU A 108 -6.13 -7.44 1.10
C LEU A 108 -4.66 -7.82 0.99
N ILE A 109 -3.87 -7.13 0.16
CA ILE A 109 -2.43 -7.38 0.01
C ILE A 109 -1.66 -6.93 1.26
N LEU A 110 -2.01 -5.79 1.85
CA LEU A 110 -1.27 -5.19 2.97
C LEU A 110 -1.14 -6.09 4.20
N PRO A 111 -2.17 -6.79 4.70
CA PRO A 111 -2.03 -7.72 5.82
C PRO A 111 -1.09 -8.88 5.51
N VAL A 112 -1.11 -9.39 4.28
CA VAL A 112 -0.24 -10.50 3.85
C VAL A 112 1.21 -10.05 3.84
N THR A 113 1.53 -8.88 3.26
CA THR A 113 2.88 -8.34 3.26
C THR A 113 3.35 -7.95 4.67
N GLY A 114 2.44 -7.43 5.51
CA GLY A 114 2.70 -7.15 6.92
C GLY A 114 3.05 -8.41 7.72
N TRP A 115 2.32 -9.51 7.49
CA TRP A 115 2.62 -10.80 8.08
C TRP A 115 4.00 -11.33 7.67
N LEU A 116 4.34 -11.25 6.38
CA LEU A 116 5.66 -11.65 5.88
C LEU A 116 6.80 -10.84 6.52
N CYS A 117 6.60 -9.53 6.70
CA CYS A 117 7.53 -8.67 7.39
C CYS A 117 7.70 -9.09 8.86
N TRP A 118 6.60 -9.33 9.56
CA TRP A 118 6.61 -9.80 10.95
C TRP A 118 7.35 -11.13 11.09
N GLU A 119 7.10 -12.10 10.18
CA GLU A 119 7.79 -13.39 10.17
C GLU A 119 9.30 -13.23 10.02
N MET A 120 9.75 -12.36 9.09
CA MET A 120 11.17 -12.10 8.88
C MET A 120 11.85 -11.50 10.10
N VAL A 121 11.23 -10.49 10.71
CA VAL A 121 11.82 -9.78 11.85
C VAL A 121 11.81 -10.64 13.13
N TYR A 122 10.65 -11.18 13.51
CA TYR A 122 10.49 -11.81 14.82
C TYR A 122 10.81 -13.31 14.83
N ARG A 123 10.59 -14.04 13.75
CA ARG A 123 10.87 -15.48 13.70
C ARG A 123 12.24 -15.80 13.12
N ARG A 124 12.75 -14.99 12.19
CA ARG A 124 14.04 -15.24 11.51
C ARG A 124 15.12 -14.26 11.91
N GLY A 125 14.83 -13.27 12.75
CA GLY A 125 15.81 -12.32 13.30
C GLY A 125 16.47 -11.43 12.23
N VAL A 126 15.79 -11.20 11.12
CA VAL A 126 16.31 -10.33 10.05
C VAL A 126 16.26 -8.87 10.51
N GLY A 127 17.42 -8.19 10.45
CA GLY A 127 17.53 -6.78 10.86
C GLY A 127 17.67 -6.55 12.37
N VAL A 128 17.73 -7.60 13.18
CA VAL A 128 18.05 -7.48 14.61
C VAL A 128 19.55 -7.59 14.77
N ALA A 129 20.20 -6.51 15.22
CA ALA A 129 21.62 -6.55 15.61
C ALA A 129 21.76 -7.54 16.77
N ARG A 130 22.57 -8.58 16.58
CA ARG A 130 23.06 -9.47 17.64
C ARG A 130 24.39 -8.99 18.14
#